data_a5f8efee5744a16ca7c880cf2f1e7e20
#
_entry.id   a5f8efee5744a16ca7c880cf2f1e7e20
#
_cell.length_a   1.000
_cell.length_b   1.000
_cell.length_c   1.000
_cell.angle_alpha   90.00
_cell.angle_beta   90.00
_cell.angle_gamma   90.00
#
_symmetry.space_group_name_H-M   'P 1'
#
loop_
_entity.id
_entity.type
_entity.pdbx_description
1 polymer ?
#
loop_
_entity_poly.entity_id
_entity_poly.type
_entity_poly.pdbx_seq_one_letter_code
_entity_poly.pdbx_strand_id
1 'polypeptide(L)'
;NQLLGVEREDDLPGAMVPQAYFQYLKDRDFAPMEKVLEHNRQDIVSLAQLFYELCRLMAQPEETAQTEDLLSLARMCERTGDIARATKCYRLCAKGNTRPQAYRAMSVNAKRQGDYRTAVQLCQVMLRRGDDPIYAYEALAKLYEHQLRQPEQALHYTRQALLMLAEPTLRRDEHTAEKQEALKHRYARLKRKLANQRDGAALDANG
;
A
#
# COMPACT_ATOMS: atom_id res chain seq x y z
N ASN A 1 22.18 -13.04 9.03
CA ASN A 1 21.17 -12.98 7.95
C ASN A 1 20.19 -14.14 8.07
N GLN A 2 19.11 -13.96 8.84
CA GLN A 2 18.07 -14.99 9.08
C GLN A 2 17.35 -15.45 7.79
N LEU A 3 17.33 -14.61 6.74
CA LEU A 3 16.66 -14.92 5.47
C LEU A 3 17.38 -15.94 4.59
N LEU A 4 18.70 -16.07 4.70
CA LEU A 4 19.49 -16.91 3.81
C LEU A 4 20.17 -18.08 4.55
N GLY A 5 19.96 -18.21 5.88
CA GLY A 5 20.57 -19.27 6.68
C GLY A 5 22.11 -19.24 6.74
N VAL A 6 22.71 -18.11 6.37
CA VAL A 6 24.18 -17.93 6.37
C VAL A 6 24.58 -17.36 7.71
N GLU A 7 25.12 -18.19 8.58
CA GLU A 7 25.84 -17.73 9.77
C GLU A 7 27.24 -17.27 9.35
N ARG A 8 27.59 -16.04 9.71
CA ARG A 8 28.91 -15.47 9.47
C ARG A 8 29.73 -15.64 10.74
N GLU A 9 30.64 -16.59 10.73
CA GLU A 9 31.66 -16.71 11.76
C GLU A 9 32.89 -15.89 11.35
N ASP A 10 33.42 -15.09 12.27
CA ASP A 10 34.69 -14.35 12.13
C ASP A 10 34.74 -13.32 10.98
N ASP A 11 33.64 -12.53 10.85
CA ASP A 11 33.45 -11.54 9.77
C ASP A 11 34.44 -10.36 9.94
N LEU A 12 35.26 -10.06 8.90
CA LEU A 12 36.13 -8.89 8.88
C LEU A 12 35.27 -7.64 8.58
N PRO A 13 35.22 -6.62 9.48
CA PRO A 13 34.49 -5.39 9.18
C PRO A 13 34.97 -4.74 7.88
N GLY A 14 34.09 -4.33 6.97
CA GLY A 14 34.45 -3.74 5.69
C GLY A 14 35.43 -2.54 5.80
N ALA A 15 35.37 -1.80 6.91
CA ALA A 15 36.30 -0.72 7.22
C ALA A 15 37.75 -1.21 7.39
N MET A 16 37.98 -2.50 7.69
CA MET A 16 39.27 -3.09 7.89
C MET A 16 39.93 -3.64 6.59
N VAL A 17 39.15 -3.72 5.51
CA VAL A 17 39.61 -4.24 4.21
C VAL A 17 40.82 -3.45 3.64
N PRO A 18 40.81 -2.10 3.62
CA PRO A 18 41.97 -1.35 3.17
C PRO A 18 43.21 -1.61 4.02
N GLN A 19 43.05 -1.74 5.35
CA GLN A 19 44.15 -2.02 6.26
C GLN A 19 44.76 -3.41 5.99
N ALA A 20 43.92 -4.44 5.79
CA ALA A 20 44.37 -5.79 5.45
C ALA A 20 45.19 -5.80 4.14
N TYR A 21 44.72 -5.02 3.13
CA TYR A 21 45.47 -4.89 1.86
C TYR A 21 46.82 -4.21 2.03
N PHE A 22 46.91 -3.09 2.75
CA PHE A 22 48.19 -2.40 3.00
C PHE A 22 49.12 -3.23 3.85
N GLN A 23 48.60 -4.00 4.81
CA GLN A 23 49.42 -4.96 5.59
C GLN A 23 50.04 -6.01 4.67
N TYR A 24 49.22 -6.62 3.79
CA TYR A 24 49.74 -7.59 2.79
C TYR A 24 50.82 -7.00 1.91
N LEU A 25 50.66 -5.76 1.43
CA LEU A 25 51.71 -5.12 0.61
C LEU A 25 53.03 -4.97 1.34
N LYS A 26 52.97 -4.71 2.66
CA LYS A 26 54.15 -4.49 3.51
C LYS A 26 54.83 -5.80 3.90
N ASP A 27 54.04 -6.75 4.42
CA ASP A 27 54.59 -7.94 5.10
C ASP A 27 54.56 -9.18 4.21
N ARG A 28 53.85 -9.11 3.05
CA ARG A 28 53.62 -10.24 2.14
C ARG A 28 52.86 -11.41 2.81
N ASP A 29 52.26 -11.17 3.97
CA ASP A 29 51.39 -12.13 4.63
C ASP A 29 50.01 -12.08 4.00
N PHE A 30 49.57 -13.18 3.38
CA PHE A 30 48.27 -13.27 2.66
C PHE A 30 47.10 -13.62 3.59
N ALA A 31 47.35 -14.08 4.81
CA ALA A 31 46.29 -14.56 5.71
C ALA A 31 45.16 -13.51 5.96
N PRO A 32 45.46 -12.21 6.16
CA PRO A 32 44.37 -11.20 6.28
C PRO A 32 43.58 -11.03 4.98
N MET A 33 44.20 -11.18 3.81
CA MET A 33 43.54 -11.07 2.50
C MET A 33 42.65 -12.27 2.20
N GLU A 34 43.01 -13.45 2.70
CA GLU A 34 42.19 -14.66 2.56
C GLU A 34 40.79 -14.44 3.20
N LYS A 35 40.76 -13.82 4.39
CA LYS A 35 39.49 -13.45 5.06
C LYS A 35 38.69 -12.47 4.22
N VAL A 36 39.30 -11.47 3.58
CA VAL A 36 38.63 -10.53 2.68
C VAL A 36 38.03 -11.24 1.47
N LEU A 37 38.76 -12.16 0.86
CA LEU A 37 38.31 -12.92 -0.31
C LEU A 37 37.16 -13.86 0.05
N GLU A 38 37.25 -14.53 1.21
CA GLU A 38 36.16 -15.39 1.68
C GLU A 38 34.88 -14.59 1.99
N HIS A 39 35.01 -13.40 2.62
CA HIS A 39 33.88 -12.47 2.82
C HIS A 39 33.24 -12.10 1.48
N ASN A 40 34.02 -11.66 0.49
CA ASN A 40 33.53 -11.33 -0.84
C ASN A 40 32.86 -12.51 -1.53
N ARG A 41 33.44 -13.72 -1.41
CA ARG A 41 32.80 -14.94 -1.94
C ARG A 41 31.42 -15.17 -1.32
N GLN A 42 31.30 -15.05 -0.01
CA GLN A 42 30.04 -15.21 0.71
C GLN A 42 29.02 -14.14 0.32
N ASP A 43 29.45 -12.91 0.11
CA ASP A 43 28.57 -11.82 -0.34
C ASP A 43 28.02 -12.09 -1.74
N ILE A 44 28.85 -12.56 -2.67
CA ILE A 44 28.42 -12.91 -4.04
C ILE A 44 27.42 -14.08 -4.00
N VAL A 45 27.68 -15.12 -3.22
CA VAL A 45 26.76 -16.26 -3.06
C VAL A 45 25.44 -15.81 -2.45
N SER A 46 25.49 -15.00 -1.38
CA SER A 46 24.31 -14.45 -0.72
C SER A 46 23.46 -13.58 -1.67
N LEU A 47 24.14 -12.76 -2.50
CA LEU A 47 23.48 -11.93 -3.51
C LEU A 47 22.79 -12.78 -4.59
N ALA A 48 23.45 -13.84 -5.06
CA ALA A 48 22.89 -14.77 -6.02
C ALA A 48 21.67 -15.52 -5.45
N GLN A 49 21.73 -15.94 -4.19
CA GLN A 49 20.62 -16.57 -3.49
C GLN A 49 19.43 -15.59 -3.34
N LEU A 50 19.71 -14.36 -2.91
CA LEU A 50 18.68 -13.32 -2.82
C LEU A 50 18.01 -13.07 -4.17
N PHE A 51 18.81 -12.96 -5.23
CA PHE A 51 18.28 -12.77 -6.58
C PHE A 51 17.42 -13.95 -7.02
N TYR A 52 17.84 -15.18 -6.76
CA TYR A 52 17.05 -16.38 -7.02
C TYR A 52 15.70 -16.35 -6.28
N GLU A 53 15.69 -16.04 -4.98
CA GLU A 53 14.45 -15.95 -4.19
C GLU A 53 13.52 -14.84 -4.70
N LEU A 54 14.05 -13.70 -5.12
CA LEU A 54 13.26 -12.65 -5.75
C LEU A 54 12.65 -13.11 -7.08
N CYS A 55 13.43 -13.80 -7.93
CA CYS A 55 12.91 -14.37 -9.18
C CYS A 55 11.83 -15.42 -8.91
N ARG A 56 12.01 -16.28 -7.91
CA ARG A 56 11.02 -17.28 -7.51
C ARG A 56 9.73 -16.63 -7.01
N LEU A 57 9.84 -15.62 -6.14
CA LEU A 57 8.70 -14.85 -5.66
C LEU A 57 7.94 -14.17 -6.81
N MET A 58 8.66 -13.63 -7.78
CA MET A 58 8.04 -13.02 -8.96
C MET A 58 7.36 -14.04 -9.88
N ALA A 59 7.93 -15.23 -10.03
CA ALA A 59 7.39 -16.29 -10.89
C ALA A 59 6.16 -16.97 -10.26
N GLN A 60 6.23 -17.24 -8.95
CA GLN A 60 5.24 -18.04 -8.22
C GLN A 60 4.83 -17.35 -6.91
N PRO A 61 4.19 -16.17 -6.96
CA PRO A 61 3.81 -15.42 -5.76
C PRO A 61 2.82 -16.18 -4.85
N GLU A 62 2.06 -17.14 -5.39
CA GLU A 62 1.13 -17.99 -4.65
C GLU A 62 1.81 -18.94 -3.65
N GLU A 63 3.08 -19.28 -3.87
CA GLU A 63 3.86 -20.14 -2.97
C GLU A 63 4.40 -19.38 -1.74
N THR A 64 4.28 -18.06 -1.75
CA THR A 64 4.77 -17.21 -0.66
C THR A 64 3.76 -17.16 0.48
N ALA A 65 4.18 -17.57 1.66
CA ALA A 65 3.34 -17.52 2.87
C ALA A 65 3.29 -16.11 3.50
N GLN A 66 4.30 -15.28 3.25
CA GLN A 66 4.44 -13.96 3.87
C GLN A 66 3.65 -12.91 3.07
N THR A 67 2.63 -12.36 3.72
CA THR A 67 1.74 -11.36 3.08
C THR A 67 2.42 -10.02 2.84
N GLU A 68 3.42 -9.67 3.65
CA GLU A 68 4.22 -8.47 3.55
C GLU A 68 5.10 -8.46 2.30
N ASP A 69 5.70 -9.61 1.95
CA ASP A 69 6.48 -9.77 0.73
C ASP A 69 5.59 -9.65 -0.52
N LEU A 70 4.41 -10.30 -0.48
CA LEU A 70 3.41 -10.16 -1.54
C LEU A 70 2.92 -8.72 -1.70
N LEU A 71 2.74 -7.99 -0.60
CA LEU A 71 2.37 -6.58 -0.64
C LEU A 71 3.48 -5.71 -1.26
N SER A 72 4.74 -6.02 -0.94
CA SER A 72 5.91 -5.33 -1.48
C SER A 72 6.07 -5.62 -2.98
N LEU A 73 5.92 -6.87 -3.38
CA LEU A 73 5.90 -7.28 -4.79
C LEU A 73 4.77 -6.60 -5.57
N ALA A 74 3.55 -6.57 -5.01
CA ALA A 74 2.42 -5.91 -5.64
C ALA A 74 2.70 -4.42 -5.91
N ARG A 75 3.28 -3.72 -4.94
CA ARG A 75 3.68 -2.30 -5.08
C ARG A 75 4.78 -2.12 -6.13
N MET A 76 5.72 -3.04 -6.22
CA MET A 76 6.76 -3.03 -7.25
C MET A 76 6.14 -3.20 -8.65
N CYS A 77 5.29 -4.21 -8.85
CA CYS A 77 4.57 -4.42 -10.09
C CYS A 77 3.71 -3.21 -10.49
N GLU A 78 3.04 -2.57 -9.53
CA GLU A 78 2.26 -1.35 -9.79
C GLU A 78 3.14 -0.21 -10.29
N ARG A 79 4.32 0.00 -9.69
CA ARG A 79 5.28 1.03 -10.12
C ARG A 79 5.85 0.79 -11.50
N THR A 80 6.04 -0.47 -11.88
CA THR A 80 6.53 -0.86 -13.22
C THR A 80 5.42 -0.95 -14.27
N GLY A 81 4.16 -0.69 -13.89
CA GLY A 81 3.01 -0.70 -14.80
C GLY A 81 2.39 -2.09 -15.04
N ASP A 82 2.89 -3.16 -14.41
CA ASP A 82 2.28 -4.49 -14.47
C ASP A 82 1.10 -4.58 -13.49
N ILE A 83 0.01 -3.90 -13.85
CA ILE A 83 -1.19 -3.81 -13.00
C ILE A 83 -1.89 -5.17 -12.84
N ALA A 84 -1.80 -6.05 -13.85
CA ALA A 84 -2.39 -7.38 -13.78
C ALA A 84 -1.72 -8.23 -12.69
N ARG A 85 -0.40 -8.27 -12.68
CA ARG A 85 0.40 -8.96 -11.64
C ARG A 85 0.25 -8.29 -10.29
N ALA A 86 0.27 -6.96 -10.23
CA ALA A 86 0.02 -6.21 -8.99
C ALA A 86 -1.31 -6.61 -8.37
N THR A 87 -2.39 -6.67 -9.17
CA THR A 87 -3.73 -7.08 -8.70
C THR A 87 -3.74 -8.53 -8.19
N LYS A 88 -3.06 -9.45 -8.87
CA LYS A 88 -2.90 -10.85 -8.41
C LYS A 88 -2.23 -10.88 -7.03
N CYS A 89 -1.11 -10.20 -6.86
CA CYS A 89 -0.37 -10.15 -5.60
C CYS A 89 -1.19 -9.47 -4.48
N TYR A 90 -1.90 -8.38 -4.77
CA TYR A 90 -2.80 -7.74 -3.80
C TYR A 90 -3.92 -8.69 -3.35
N ARG A 91 -4.49 -9.51 -4.24
CA ARG A 91 -5.50 -10.52 -3.86
C ARG A 91 -4.91 -11.59 -2.95
N LEU A 92 -3.70 -12.04 -3.21
CA LEU A 92 -3.00 -13.04 -2.39
C LEU A 92 -2.67 -12.52 -0.99
N CYS A 93 -2.27 -11.25 -0.85
CA CYS A 93 -1.98 -10.62 0.44
C CYS A 93 -3.19 -9.94 1.10
N ALA A 94 -4.40 -10.05 0.53
CA ALA A 94 -5.63 -9.48 1.12
C ALA A 94 -6.13 -10.28 2.34
N LYS A 95 -5.25 -10.59 3.27
CA LYS A 95 -5.49 -11.34 4.51
C LYS A 95 -4.62 -10.78 5.65
N GLY A 96 -4.97 -11.11 6.88
CA GLY A 96 -4.21 -10.64 8.05
C GLY A 96 -4.05 -9.12 8.08
N ASN A 97 -2.89 -8.67 8.50
CA ASN A 97 -2.56 -7.26 8.71
C ASN A 97 -2.38 -6.47 7.40
N THR A 98 -2.07 -7.13 6.28
CA THR A 98 -1.89 -6.49 4.98
C THR A 98 -3.20 -6.26 4.22
N ARG A 99 -4.30 -6.83 4.71
CA ARG A 99 -5.62 -6.78 4.06
C ARG A 99 -6.12 -5.35 3.80
N PRO A 100 -6.09 -4.41 4.74
CA PRO A 100 -6.58 -3.04 4.49
C PRO A 100 -5.79 -2.36 3.38
N GLN A 101 -4.46 -2.49 3.38
CA GLN A 101 -3.58 -1.92 2.37
C GLN A 101 -3.84 -2.53 0.98
N ALA A 102 -4.04 -3.85 0.92
CA ALA A 102 -4.33 -4.56 -0.33
C ALA A 102 -5.67 -4.11 -0.93
N TYR A 103 -6.75 -4.09 -0.14
CA TYR A 103 -8.05 -3.62 -0.64
C TYR A 103 -8.02 -2.15 -1.06
N ARG A 104 -7.33 -1.30 -0.30
CA ARG A 104 -7.13 0.10 -0.64
C ARG A 104 -6.43 0.24 -2.00
N ALA A 105 -5.31 -0.46 -2.22
CA ALA A 105 -4.57 -0.42 -3.48
C ALA A 105 -5.43 -0.93 -4.65
N MET A 106 -6.12 -2.07 -4.48
CA MET A 106 -7.02 -2.59 -5.51
C MET A 106 -8.15 -1.60 -5.85
N SER A 107 -8.74 -0.93 -4.86
CA SER A 107 -9.79 0.07 -5.10
C SER A 107 -9.30 1.28 -5.88
N VAL A 108 -8.07 1.75 -5.58
CA VAL A 108 -7.40 2.82 -6.31
C VAL A 108 -7.12 2.41 -7.76
N ASN A 109 -6.62 1.19 -7.97
CA ASN A 109 -6.30 0.69 -9.31
C ASN A 109 -7.57 0.49 -10.15
N ALA A 110 -8.62 -0.08 -9.59
CA ALA A 110 -9.92 -0.18 -10.26
C ALA A 110 -10.46 1.20 -10.67
N LYS A 111 -10.38 2.19 -9.79
CA LYS A 111 -10.75 3.58 -10.09
C LYS A 111 -9.92 4.17 -11.24
N ARG A 112 -8.59 3.96 -11.24
CA ARG A 112 -7.69 4.45 -12.31
C ARG A 112 -8.02 3.83 -13.67
N GLN A 113 -8.47 2.57 -13.68
CA GLN A 113 -8.90 1.86 -14.88
C GLN A 113 -10.34 2.19 -15.32
N GLY A 114 -11.06 3.05 -14.57
CA GLY A 114 -12.46 3.38 -14.85
C GLY A 114 -13.44 2.32 -14.38
N ASP A 115 -13.00 1.25 -13.74
CA ASP A 115 -13.88 0.23 -13.17
C ASP A 115 -14.40 0.69 -11.79
N TYR A 116 -15.32 1.66 -11.87
CA TYR A 116 -15.91 2.25 -10.66
C TYR A 116 -16.79 1.25 -9.90
N ARG A 117 -17.35 0.25 -10.58
CA ARG A 117 -18.16 -0.79 -9.95
C ARG A 117 -17.30 -1.65 -9.00
N THR A 118 -16.17 -2.13 -9.48
CA THR A 118 -15.20 -2.88 -8.66
C THR A 118 -14.64 -2.01 -7.54
N ALA A 119 -14.32 -0.74 -7.80
CA ALA A 119 -13.85 0.18 -6.77
C ALA A 119 -14.86 0.34 -5.62
N VAL A 120 -16.15 0.51 -5.95
CA VAL A 120 -17.26 0.58 -4.95
C VAL A 120 -17.35 -0.72 -4.16
N GLN A 121 -17.35 -1.87 -4.84
CA GLN A 121 -17.44 -3.19 -4.18
C GLN A 121 -16.30 -3.42 -3.18
N LEU A 122 -15.07 -3.07 -3.57
CA LEU A 122 -13.89 -3.20 -2.70
C LEU A 122 -14.03 -2.31 -1.45
N CYS A 123 -14.42 -1.04 -1.60
CA CYS A 123 -14.67 -0.15 -0.46
C CYS A 123 -15.80 -0.68 0.44
N GLN A 124 -16.87 -1.24 -0.13
CA GLN A 124 -17.94 -1.86 0.65
C GLN A 124 -17.47 -3.11 1.41
N VAL A 125 -16.58 -3.92 0.80
CA VAL A 125 -15.95 -5.05 1.51
C VAL A 125 -15.14 -4.55 2.70
N MET A 126 -14.34 -3.48 2.52
CA MET A 126 -13.60 -2.85 3.61
C MET A 126 -14.52 -2.44 4.76
N LEU A 127 -15.65 -1.79 4.48
CA LEU A 127 -16.62 -1.40 5.50
C LEU A 127 -17.21 -2.59 6.25
N ARG A 128 -17.63 -3.65 5.52
CA ARG A 128 -18.18 -4.87 6.17
C ARG A 128 -17.18 -5.59 7.06
N ARG A 129 -15.89 -5.42 6.80
CA ARG A 129 -14.81 -6.05 7.57
C ARG A 129 -14.22 -5.14 8.66
N GLY A 130 -14.61 -3.87 8.69
CA GLY A 130 -14.02 -2.88 9.58
C GLY A 130 -12.58 -2.46 9.18
N ASP A 131 -12.19 -2.69 7.93
CA ASP A 131 -10.87 -2.35 7.40
C ASP A 131 -10.83 -0.89 6.95
N ASP A 132 -10.09 -0.04 7.66
CA ASP A 132 -9.91 1.39 7.35
C ASP A 132 -11.24 2.09 6.95
N PRO A 133 -12.25 2.12 7.83
CA PRO A 133 -13.59 2.57 7.46
C PRO A 133 -13.63 4.03 7.06
N ILE A 134 -12.76 4.89 7.62
CA ILE A 134 -12.68 6.31 7.26
C ILE A 134 -12.28 6.46 5.80
N TYR A 135 -11.23 5.76 5.37
CA TYR A 135 -10.83 5.74 3.97
C TYR A 135 -11.95 5.23 3.07
N ALA A 136 -12.59 4.12 3.45
CA ALA A 136 -13.63 3.49 2.63
C ALA A 136 -14.84 4.42 2.45
N TYR A 137 -15.32 5.07 3.50
CA TYR A 137 -16.39 6.07 3.41
C TYR A 137 -16.02 7.27 2.53
N GLU A 138 -14.80 7.80 2.72
CA GLU A 138 -14.30 8.92 1.92
C GLU A 138 -14.18 8.55 0.43
N ALA A 139 -13.65 7.36 0.12
CA ALA A 139 -13.50 6.86 -1.24
C ALA A 139 -14.87 6.66 -1.92
N LEU A 140 -15.86 6.08 -1.23
CA LEU A 140 -17.23 5.93 -1.70
C LEU A 140 -17.87 7.28 -1.94
N ALA A 141 -17.74 8.23 -1.02
CA ALA A 141 -18.28 9.58 -1.19
C ALA A 141 -17.74 10.24 -2.47
N LYS A 142 -16.41 10.13 -2.73
CA LYS A 142 -15.78 10.66 -3.94
C LYS A 142 -16.25 9.96 -5.21
N LEU A 143 -16.37 8.63 -5.18
CA LEU A 143 -16.83 7.83 -6.32
C LEU A 143 -18.27 8.19 -6.71
N TYR A 144 -19.18 8.23 -5.73
CA TYR A 144 -20.58 8.56 -5.97
C TYR A 144 -20.77 10.02 -6.41
N GLU A 145 -19.98 10.97 -5.89
CA GLU A 145 -20.09 12.38 -6.28
C GLU A 145 -19.60 12.62 -7.72
N HIS A 146 -18.38 12.13 -8.04
CA HIS A 146 -17.69 12.56 -9.25
C HIS A 146 -17.83 11.59 -10.42
N GLN A 147 -17.93 10.29 -10.16
CA GLN A 147 -17.94 9.28 -11.21
C GLN A 147 -19.33 8.76 -11.50
N LEU A 148 -20.06 8.40 -10.45
CA LEU A 148 -21.42 7.84 -10.58
C LEU A 148 -22.51 8.90 -10.60
N ARG A 149 -22.18 10.16 -10.25
CA ARG A 149 -23.10 11.31 -10.25
C ARG A 149 -24.37 11.07 -9.41
N GLN A 150 -24.23 10.41 -8.28
CA GLN A 150 -25.29 10.11 -7.32
C GLN A 150 -25.05 10.92 -6.02
N PRO A 151 -25.49 12.19 -5.96
CA PRO A 151 -25.17 13.09 -4.85
C PRO A 151 -25.80 12.67 -3.53
N GLU A 152 -26.95 11.96 -3.53
CA GLU A 152 -27.57 11.42 -2.32
C GLU A 152 -26.67 10.38 -1.66
N GLN A 153 -26.13 9.44 -2.44
CA GLN A 153 -25.22 8.42 -1.96
C GLN A 153 -23.90 9.05 -1.48
N ALA A 154 -23.40 10.04 -2.23
CA ALA A 154 -22.19 10.78 -1.83
C ALA A 154 -22.41 11.50 -0.49
N LEU A 155 -23.58 12.12 -0.27
CA LEU A 155 -23.93 12.78 1.00
C LEU A 155 -24.04 11.78 2.14
N HIS A 156 -24.66 10.62 1.90
CA HIS A 156 -24.76 9.53 2.89
C HIS A 156 -23.36 9.10 3.37
N TYR A 157 -22.46 8.73 2.44
CA TYR A 157 -21.12 8.28 2.81
C TYR A 157 -20.25 9.37 3.42
N THR A 158 -20.41 10.64 2.98
CA THR A 158 -19.72 11.78 3.61
C THR A 158 -20.18 11.95 5.07
N ARG A 159 -21.48 11.79 5.36
CA ARG A 159 -22.01 11.85 6.72
C ARG A 159 -21.46 10.72 7.60
N GLN A 160 -21.39 9.50 7.06
CA GLN A 160 -20.83 8.35 7.80
C GLN A 160 -19.35 8.58 8.15
N ALA A 161 -18.54 9.10 7.21
CA ALA A 161 -17.15 9.46 7.47
C ALA A 161 -17.02 10.51 8.59
N LEU A 162 -17.88 11.53 8.58
CA LEU A 162 -17.89 12.56 9.63
C LEU A 162 -18.28 12.00 11.01
N LEU A 163 -19.25 11.09 11.06
CA LEU A 163 -19.63 10.41 12.32
C LEU A 163 -18.48 9.59 12.88
N MET A 164 -17.78 8.85 12.03
CA MET A 164 -16.59 8.08 12.45
C MET A 164 -15.49 8.98 13.00
N LEU A 165 -15.22 10.13 12.35
CA LEU A 165 -14.21 11.09 12.80
C LEU A 165 -14.63 11.86 14.08
N ALA A 166 -15.91 11.88 14.42
CA ALA A 166 -16.42 12.50 15.65
C ALA A 166 -16.28 11.59 16.88
N GLU A 167 -15.99 10.28 16.69
CA GLU A 167 -15.85 9.32 17.79
C GLU A 167 -14.74 9.76 18.78
N PRO A 168 -15.02 9.79 20.09
CA PRO A 168 -14.06 10.27 21.10
C PRO A 168 -12.80 9.41 21.20
N THR A 169 -12.89 8.14 20.79
CA THR A 169 -11.80 7.16 20.87
C THR A 169 -10.77 7.33 19.77
N LEU A 170 -11.08 8.11 18.72
CA LEU A 170 -10.16 8.35 17.63
C LEU A 170 -9.07 9.36 18.03
N ARG A 171 -7.81 9.00 17.82
CA ARG A 171 -6.69 9.90 18.05
C ARG A 171 -6.80 11.12 17.14
N ARG A 172 -6.94 12.29 17.72
CA ARG A 172 -7.01 13.56 16.99
C ARG A 172 -5.60 14.08 16.75
N ASP A 173 -5.11 13.85 15.55
CA ASP A 173 -3.92 14.48 15.01
C ASP A 173 -4.29 15.56 13.97
N GLU A 174 -3.31 16.35 13.53
CA GLU A 174 -3.49 17.41 12.54
C GLU A 174 -4.11 16.88 11.23
N HIS A 175 -3.66 15.72 10.78
CA HIS A 175 -4.17 15.09 9.57
C HIS A 175 -5.66 14.68 9.68
N THR A 176 -6.07 14.22 10.85
CA THR A 176 -7.48 13.90 11.14
C THR A 176 -8.35 15.17 11.15
N ALA A 177 -7.84 16.28 11.70
CA ALA A 177 -8.52 17.56 11.69
C ALA A 177 -8.71 18.10 10.26
N GLU A 178 -7.67 18.07 9.43
CA GLU A 178 -7.76 18.48 8.02
C GLU A 178 -8.79 17.65 7.23
N LYS A 179 -8.80 16.32 7.42
CA LYS A 179 -9.79 15.44 6.80
C LYS A 179 -11.20 15.79 7.24
N GLN A 180 -11.39 16.07 8.52
CA GLN A 180 -12.70 16.44 9.05
C GLN A 180 -13.20 17.73 8.41
N GLU A 181 -12.38 18.75 8.27
CA GLU A 181 -12.75 20.00 7.60
C GLU A 181 -13.07 19.80 6.11
N ALA A 182 -12.25 19.04 5.39
CA ALA A 182 -12.52 18.72 3.99
C ALA A 182 -13.87 17.99 3.80
N LEU A 183 -14.22 17.08 4.71
CA LEU A 183 -15.49 16.37 4.69
C LEU A 183 -16.67 17.27 5.08
N LYS A 184 -16.50 18.20 6.03
CA LYS A 184 -17.53 19.22 6.34
C LYS A 184 -17.83 20.09 5.12
N HIS A 185 -16.81 20.59 4.46
CA HIS A 185 -16.96 21.34 3.20
C HIS A 185 -17.69 20.54 2.12
N ARG A 186 -17.32 19.28 1.94
CA ARG A 186 -18.01 18.37 1.00
C ARG A 186 -19.47 18.19 1.36
N TYR A 187 -19.76 17.93 2.63
CA TYR A 187 -21.11 17.75 3.14
C TYR A 187 -21.99 18.97 2.87
N ALA A 188 -21.53 20.18 3.20
CA ALA A 188 -22.24 21.42 2.98
C ALA A 188 -22.51 21.65 1.48
N ARG A 189 -21.52 21.40 0.62
CA ARG A 189 -21.66 21.53 -0.84
C ARG A 189 -22.68 20.55 -1.41
N LEU A 190 -22.63 19.27 -1.01
CA LEU A 190 -23.58 18.25 -1.48
C LEU A 190 -24.99 18.54 -1.02
N LYS A 191 -25.18 18.99 0.22
CA LYS A 191 -26.49 19.39 0.78
C LYS A 191 -27.09 20.53 -0.03
N ARG A 192 -26.32 21.57 -0.35
CA ARG A 192 -26.78 22.70 -1.18
C ARG A 192 -27.12 22.26 -2.60
N LYS A 193 -26.29 21.38 -3.22
CA LYS A 193 -26.57 20.85 -4.56
C LYS A 193 -27.89 20.09 -4.61
N LEU A 194 -28.20 19.26 -3.61
CA LEU A 194 -29.46 18.51 -3.52
C LEU A 194 -30.66 19.41 -3.28
N ALA A 195 -30.54 20.49 -2.47
CA ALA A 195 -31.59 21.46 -2.29
C ALA A 195 -31.93 22.14 -3.62
N ASN A 196 -30.96 22.66 -4.35
CA ASN A 196 -31.16 23.31 -5.64
C ASN A 196 -31.79 22.37 -6.69
N GLN A 197 -31.45 21.07 -6.68
CA GLN A 197 -32.04 20.08 -7.58
C GLN A 197 -33.53 19.84 -7.26
N ARG A 198 -33.93 19.86 -5.99
CA ARG A 198 -35.31 19.72 -5.55
C ARG A 198 -36.16 20.94 -5.92
N ASP A 199 -35.59 22.12 -5.69
CA ASP A 199 -36.25 23.38 -5.99
C ASP A 199 -36.45 23.53 -7.51
N GLY A 200 -35.46 23.15 -8.34
CA GLY A 200 -35.58 23.12 -9.80
C GLY A 200 -36.65 22.15 -10.29
N ALA A 201 -36.66 20.92 -9.76
CA ALA A 201 -37.66 19.92 -10.12
C ALA A 201 -39.12 20.31 -9.70
N ALA A 202 -39.24 21.07 -8.61
CA ALA A 202 -40.54 21.58 -8.18
C ALA A 202 -41.08 22.71 -9.07
N LEU A 203 -40.19 23.52 -9.64
CA LEU A 203 -40.55 24.57 -10.61
C LEU A 203 -40.98 23.97 -11.95
N ASP A 204 -40.28 22.95 -12.45
CA ASP A 204 -40.61 22.26 -13.71
C ASP A 204 -41.89 21.43 -13.64
N ALA A 205 -42.33 21.02 -12.44
CA ALA A 205 -43.58 20.28 -12.23
C ALA A 205 -44.82 21.16 -12.12
N ASN A 206 -44.63 22.48 -11.93
CA ASN A 206 -45.75 23.46 -11.78
C ASN A 206 -45.93 24.39 -13.00
N GLY A 207 -45.17 24.22 -14.08
CA GLY A 207 -45.26 24.95 -15.34
C GLY A 207 -45.74 24.03 -16.47
#